data_33c115b4013d4461c44e27c5b7572cac
#
_entry.id   33c115b4013d4461c44e27c5b7572cac
#
_cell.length_a   1.000
_cell.length_b   1.000
_cell.length_c   1.000
_cell.angle_alpha   90.00
_cell.angle_beta   90.00
_cell.angle_gamma   90.00
#
_symmetry.space_group_name_H-M   'P 1'
#
loop_
_entity.id
_entity.type
_entity.pdbx_description
1 polymer ?
#
loop_
_entity_poly.entity_id
_entity_poly.type
_entity_poly.pdbx_seq_one_letter_code
_entity_poly.pdbx_strand_id
1 'polypeptide(L)'
;MNKKLNRRIFIEKSAMAAAAAGILSASACSTNDKKDLAGLFIHHVYFWLKDPSNQEARTRFEKAARELVTIETIIDSHIGVPAPTSRDVIDTTYTYSILSTYKNKEDQDIYQTHPKHLKFIEDCQDLWDKVLVYDSVSI
;
A
#
# COMPACT_ATOMS: atom_id res chain seq x y z
N MET A 1 -38.67 11.63 47.99
CA MET A 1 -38.01 10.54 48.78
C MET A 1 -37.24 9.67 47.84
N ASN A 2 -35.92 9.87 47.77
CA ASN A 2 -35.01 9.15 46.89
C ASN A 2 -34.48 7.86 47.57
N LYS A 3 -34.80 6.67 47.05
CA LYS A 3 -34.16 5.44 47.45
C LYS A 3 -32.96 5.17 46.52
N LYS A 4 -31.76 5.34 47.06
CA LYS A 4 -30.51 4.86 46.46
C LYS A 4 -30.48 3.33 46.51
N LEU A 5 -30.43 2.67 45.36
CA LEU A 5 -30.18 1.24 45.21
C LEU A 5 -28.71 0.93 45.44
N ASN A 6 -28.42 0.20 46.50
CA ASN A 6 -27.09 -0.20 46.94
C ASN A 6 -26.59 -1.40 46.11
N ARG A 7 -25.51 -1.19 45.34
CA ARG A 7 -24.85 -2.19 44.46
C ARG A 7 -24.00 -3.23 45.17
N ARG A 8 -24.26 -3.55 46.44
CA ARG A 8 -23.37 -4.36 47.26
C ARG A 8 -23.95 -5.69 47.78
N ILE A 9 -25.04 -6.22 47.23
CA ILE A 9 -25.60 -7.50 47.68
C ILE A 9 -25.83 -8.38 46.45
N PHE A 10 -24.74 -8.86 45.81
CA PHE A 10 -24.82 -9.97 44.85
C PHE A 10 -23.52 -10.78 44.77
N ILE A 11 -22.74 -10.82 45.83
CA ILE A 11 -21.59 -11.72 45.93
C ILE A 11 -21.70 -12.48 47.27
N GLU A 12 -22.57 -13.47 47.33
CA GLU A 12 -22.45 -14.58 48.26
C GLU A 12 -23.52 -15.62 47.89
N LYS A 13 -23.05 -16.74 47.44
CA LYS A 13 -23.60 -18.10 47.33
C LYS A 13 -23.60 -18.63 45.88
N SER A 14 -22.50 -19.21 45.51
CA SER A 14 -22.44 -20.52 44.84
C SER A 14 -21.00 -20.98 44.81
N ALA A 15 -20.62 -21.72 45.82
CA ALA A 15 -19.46 -22.59 45.81
C ALA A 15 -19.85 -23.92 45.18
N MET A 16 -18.88 -24.57 44.52
CA MET A 16 -18.81 -25.94 44.02
C MET A 16 -19.29 -26.20 42.62
N ALA A 17 -18.32 -26.28 41.70
CA ALA A 17 -17.97 -27.52 40.99
C ALA A 17 -16.69 -27.32 40.19
N ALA A 18 -15.66 -28.08 40.51
CA ALA A 18 -14.41 -28.16 39.75
C ALA A 18 -14.64 -28.87 38.43
N ALA A 19 -14.25 -28.23 37.32
CA ALA A 19 -13.88 -28.92 36.12
C ALA A 19 -12.74 -28.10 35.44
N ALA A 20 -11.56 -28.70 35.48
CA ALA A 20 -10.38 -28.22 34.79
C ALA A 20 -10.61 -28.26 33.26
N ALA A 21 -10.83 -27.13 32.68
CA ALA A 21 -10.66 -26.93 31.22
C ALA A 21 -9.65 -25.82 31.05
N GLY A 22 -8.41 -26.20 30.71
CA GLY A 22 -7.35 -25.30 30.38
C GLY A 22 -7.74 -24.46 29.17
N ILE A 23 -8.09 -23.21 29.39
CA ILE A 23 -8.21 -22.22 28.33
C ILE A 23 -6.78 -21.81 28.05
N LEU A 24 -6.18 -22.44 27.00
CA LEU A 24 -5.04 -21.90 26.31
C LEU A 24 -5.52 -20.59 25.69
N SER A 25 -5.33 -19.50 26.39
CA SER A 25 -5.34 -18.16 25.76
C SER A 25 -4.21 -18.11 24.74
N ALA A 26 -4.50 -18.47 23.50
CA ALA A 26 -3.67 -18.10 22.39
C ALA A 26 -3.68 -16.57 22.35
N SER A 27 -2.70 -15.93 22.99
CA SER A 27 -2.29 -14.58 22.68
C SER A 27 -1.91 -14.59 21.20
N ALA A 28 -2.84 -14.18 20.36
CA ALA A 28 -2.50 -13.78 19.01
C ALA A 28 -1.60 -12.55 19.15
N CYS A 29 -0.29 -12.82 19.25
CA CYS A 29 0.73 -11.82 19.01
C CYS A 29 0.54 -11.42 17.56
N SER A 30 -0.16 -10.31 17.33
CA SER A 30 -0.12 -9.60 16.06
C SER A 30 1.31 -9.11 15.92
N THR A 31 2.18 -9.94 15.38
CA THR A 31 3.47 -9.49 14.88
C THR A 31 3.13 -8.52 13.76
N ASN A 32 3.36 -7.25 14.02
CA ASN A 32 3.38 -6.23 12.99
C ASN A 32 4.66 -6.52 12.19
N ASP A 33 4.61 -7.52 11.30
CA ASP A 33 5.70 -7.85 10.40
C ASP A 33 5.91 -6.64 9.49
N LYS A 34 6.82 -5.76 9.93
CA LYS A 34 7.34 -4.72 9.06
C LYS A 34 7.95 -5.43 7.87
N LYS A 35 7.34 -5.26 6.71
CA LYS A 35 7.88 -5.81 5.48
C LYS A 35 9.26 -5.20 5.27
N ASP A 36 10.28 -6.03 5.31
CA ASP A 36 11.65 -5.61 5.10
C ASP A 36 11.86 -5.36 3.59
N LEU A 37 12.28 -4.15 3.24
CA LEU A 37 12.62 -3.79 1.87
C LEU A 37 14.10 -4.07 1.55
N ALA A 38 14.87 -4.58 2.53
CA ALA A 38 16.28 -4.90 2.33
C ALA A 38 16.44 -5.98 1.23
N GLY A 39 17.38 -5.73 0.33
CA GLY A 39 17.67 -6.63 -0.78
C GLY A 39 16.70 -6.55 -1.96
N LEU A 40 15.67 -5.71 -1.90
CA LEU A 40 14.76 -5.52 -3.03
C LEU A 40 15.32 -4.47 -4.01
N PHE A 41 14.94 -4.62 -5.28
CA PHE A 41 15.06 -3.58 -6.29
C PHE A 41 13.80 -2.71 -6.22
N ILE A 42 13.96 -1.40 -6.13
CA ILE A 42 12.87 -0.43 -6.07
C ILE A 42 12.86 0.38 -7.36
N HIS A 43 11.72 0.40 -8.03
CA HIS A 43 11.44 1.18 -9.23
C HIS A 43 10.36 2.19 -8.91
N HIS A 44 10.68 3.48 -8.90
CA HIS A 44 9.75 4.55 -8.58
C HIS A 44 9.64 5.51 -9.74
N VAL A 45 8.44 5.59 -10.32
CA VAL A 45 8.15 6.39 -11.51
C VAL A 45 7.20 7.52 -11.15
N TYR A 46 7.49 8.72 -11.67
CA TYR A 46 6.66 9.91 -11.54
C TYR A 46 6.17 10.37 -12.89
N PHE A 47 4.90 10.76 -12.98
CA PHE A 47 4.23 11.16 -14.20
C PHE A 47 3.64 12.56 -14.04
N TRP A 48 3.87 13.41 -15.05
CA TRP A 48 3.24 14.70 -15.21
C TRP A 48 2.27 14.61 -16.37
N LEU A 49 0.96 14.60 -16.09
CA LEU A 49 -0.05 14.61 -17.14
C LEU A 49 -0.08 15.97 -17.82
N LYS A 50 -0.34 15.99 -19.15
CA LYS A 50 -0.49 17.19 -19.95
C LYS A 50 -1.61 18.09 -19.44
N ASP A 51 -2.72 17.48 -19.02
CA ASP A 51 -3.84 18.14 -18.35
C ASP A 51 -4.21 17.36 -17.08
N PRO A 52 -3.65 17.74 -15.92
CA PRO A 52 -3.94 17.08 -14.66
C PRO A 52 -5.37 17.34 -14.14
N SER A 53 -6.12 18.26 -14.74
CA SER A 53 -7.53 18.53 -14.41
C SER A 53 -8.52 17.66 -15.21
N ASN A 54 -8.07 17.04 -16.29
CA ASN A 54 -8.90 16.19 -17.14
C ASN A 54 -9.26 14.86 -16.45
N GLN A 55 -10.52 14.74 -16.03
CA GLN A 55 -11.01 13.58 -15.27
C GLN A 55 -11.01 12.30 -16.11
N GLU A 56 -11.23 12.37 -17.41
CA GLU A 56 -11.20 11.19 -18.28
C GLU A 56 -9.77 10.65 -18.43
N ALA A 57 -8.79 11.54 -18.65
CA ALA A 57 -7.38 11.19 -18.69
C ALA A 57 -6.90 10.56 -17.37
N ARG A 58 -7.33 11.11 -16.23
CA ARG A 58 -7.05 10.57 -14.90
C ARG A 58 -7.63 9.17 -14.73
N THR A 59 -8.90 8.99 -15.07
CA THR A 59 -9.59 7.69 -14.96
C THR A 59 -8.91 6.63 -15.83
N ARG A 60 -8.52 6.99 -17.06
CA ARG A 60 -7.80 6.10 -17.99
C ARG A 60 -6.43 5.70 -17.43
N PHE A 61 -5.66 6.66 -16.93
CA PHE A 61 -4.35 6.41 -16.31
C PHE A 61 -4.49 5.50 -15.07
N GLU A 62 -5.39 5.83 -14.16
CA GLU A 62 -5.59 5.08 -12.92
C GLU A 62 -6.01 3.63 -13.18
N LYS A 63 -6.90 3.41 -14.16
CA LYS A 63 -7.31 2.06 -14.57
C LYS A 63 -6.12 1.26 -15.10
N ALA A 64 -5.34 1.85 -16.01
CA ALA A 64 -4.18 1.20 -16.60
C ALA A 64 -3.07 0.94 -15.56
N ALA A 65 -2.85 1.88 -14.63
CA ALA A 65 -1.89 1.71 -13.55
C ALA A 65 -2.27 0.57 -12.59
N ARG A 66 -3.57 0.42 -12.28
CA ARG A 66 -4.04 -0.71 -11.45
C ARG A 66 -3.84 -2.07 -12.13
N GLU A 67 -3.98 -2.13 -13.45
CA GLU A 67 -3.70 -3.34 -14.22
C GLU A 67 -2.20 -3.62 -14.28
N LEU A 68 -1.38 -2.58 -14.48
CA LEU A 68 0.08 -2.68 -14.53
C LEU A 68 0.65 -3.34 -13.28
N VAL A 69 0.20 -2.93 -12.09
CA VAL A 69 0.75 -3.44 -10.83
C VAL A 69 0.32 -4.88 -10.49
N THR A 70 -0.46 -5.53 -11.35
CA THR A 70 -0.78 -6.96 -11.23
C THR A 70 0.22 -7.88 -11.93
N ILE A 71 1.33 -7.35 -12.47
CA ILE A 71 2.39 -8.15 -13.05
C ILE A 71 3.05 -9.00 -11.95
N GLU A 72 3.23 -10.27 -12.20
CA GLU A 72 3.63 -11.28 -11.22
C GLU A 72 5.04 -11.12 -10.64
N THR A 73 5.93 -10.39 -11.33
CA THR A 73 7.28 -10.09 -10.82
C THR A 73 7.28 -8.95 -9.79
N ILE A 74 6.18 -8.21 -9.67
CA ILE A 74 6.03 -7.15 -8.66
C ILE A 74 5.71 -7.78 -7.31
N ILE A 75 6.52 -7.50 -6.30
CA ILE A 75 6.31 -7.96 -4.92
C ILE A 75 5.33 -7.04 -4.19
N ASP A 76 5.57 -5.73 -4.28
CA ASP A 76 4.74 -4.67 -3.71
C ASP A 76 4.64 -3.49 -4.65
N SER A 77 3.53 -2.77 -4.53
CA SER A 77 3.33 -1.56 -5.31
C SER A 77 2.56 -0.50 -4.54
N HIS A 78 2.77 0.75 -4.93
CA HIS A 78 2.00 1.90 -4.46
C HIS A 78 1.73 2.83 -5.63
N ILE A 79 0.45 3.15 -5.87
CA ILE A 79 0.03 4.18 -6.81
C ILE A 79 -0.40 5.38 -5.99
N GLY A 80 0.22 6.53 -6.20
CA GLY A 80 0.02 7.71 -5.37
C GLY A 80 -0.14 9.01 -6.15
N VAL A 81 -0.59 10.02 -5.43
CA VAL A 81 -0.62 11.43 -5.83
C VAL A 81 0.20 12.23 -4.82
N PRO A 82 0.60 13.47 -5.12
CA PRO A 82 1.29 14.33 -4.15
C PRO A 82 0.54 14.41 -2.82
N ALA A 83 1.26 14.16 -1.72
CA ALA A 83 0.70 14.31 -0.38
C ALA A 83 0.57 15.81 -0.03
N PRO A 84 -0.42 16.20 0.80
CA PRO A 84 -0.60 17.58 1.24
C PRO A 84 0.42 17.98 2.32
N THR A 85 1.70 17.86 1.98
CA THR A 85 2.83 18.23 2.85
C THR A 85 3.56 19.43 2.25
N SER A 86 4.15 20.27 3.11
CA SER A 86 4.83 21.50 2.69
C SER A 86 6.16 21.65 3.41
N ARG A 87 7.25 21.54 2.65
CA ARG A 87 8.64 21.88 3.02
C ARG A 87 9.37 22.25 1.74
N ASP A 88 10.38 23.08 1.83
CA ASP A 88 11.12 23.63 0.67
C ASP A 88 11.73 22.56 -0.26
N VAL A 89 11.98 21.36 0.28
CA VAL A 89 12.57 20.24 -0.46
C VAL A 89 11.54 19.26 -1.07
N ILE A 90 10.24 19.52 -0.90
CA ILE A 90 9.19 18.63 -1.39
C ILE A 90 8.76 19.09 -2.78
N ASP A 91 8.91 18.20 -3.77
CA ASP A 91 8.32 18.38 -5.09
C ASP A 91 6.91 17.77 -5.13
N THR A 92 5.92 18.62 -5.35
CA THR A 92 4.50 18.25 -5.51
C THR A 92 4.00 18.51 -6.94
N THR A 93 4.89 18.72 -7.89
CA THR A 93 4.54 19.10 -9.26
C THR A 93 4.04 17.93 -10.12
N TYR A 94 4.36 16.70 -9.75
CA TYR A 94 3.90 15.51 -10.46
C TYR A 94 2.40 15.25 -10.26
N THR A 95 1.78 14.52 -11.19
CA THR A 95 0.35 14.15 -11.09
C THR A 95 0.17 12.81 -10.42
N TYR A 96 0.98 11.82 -10.79
CA TYR A 96 0.95 10.46 -10.23
C TYR A 96 2.35 9.94 -9.97
N SER A 97 2.45 9.02 -9.01
CA SER A 97 3.63 8.18 -8.85
C SER A 97 3.24 6.71 -8.79
N ILE A 98 4.09 5.84 -9.33
CA ILE A 98 3.97 4.39 -9.20
C ILE A 98 5.29 3.88 -8.65
N LEU A 99 5.24 3.32 -7.43
CA LEU A 99 6.35 2.59 -6.85
C LEU A 99 6.07 1.11 -7.02
N SER A 100 7.05 0.35 -7.46
CA SER A 100 7.03 -1.12 -7.50
C SER A 100 8.34 -1.68 -6.99
N THR A 101 8.26 -2.84 -6.34
CA THR A 101 9.43 -3.53 -5.81
C THR A 101 9.57 -4.90 -6.46
N TYR A 102 10.81 -5.31 -6.66
CA TYR A 102 11.17 -6.58 -7.30
C TYR A 102 12.22 -7.29 -6.46
N LYS A 103 12.32 -8.61 -6.62
CA LYS A 103 13.34 -9.40 -5.94
C LYS A 103 14.75 -8.97 -6.34
N ASN A 104 14.95 -8.64 -7.60
CA ASN A 104 16.23 -8.26 -8.19
C ASN A 104 16.01 -7.51 -9.51
N LYS A 105 17.12 -7.12 -10.16
CA LYS A 105 17.10 -6.46 -11.46
C LYS A 105 16.51 -7.33 -12.58
N GLU A 106 16.76 -8.63 -12.55
CA GLU A 106 16.27 -9.57 -13.56
C GLU A 106 14.73 -9.60 -13.60
N ASP A 107 14.08 -9.60 -12.44
CA ASP A 107 12.61 -9.51 -12.33
C ASP A 107 12.08 -8.16 -12.85
N GLN A 108 12.82 -7.09 -12.64
CA GLN A 108 12.49 -5.78 -13.19
C GLN A 108 12.70 -5.73 -14.72
N ASP A 109 13.71 -6.39 -15.27
CA ASP A 109 13.90 -6.51 -16.72
C ASP A 109 12.76 -7.31 -17.38
N ILE A 110 12.24 -8.35 -16.72
CA ILE A 110 11.05 -9.09 -17.17
C ILE A 110 9.83 -8.16 -17.19
N TYR A 111 9.62 -7.38 -16.13
CA TYR A 111 8.56 -6.38 -16.07
C TYR A 111 8.60 -5.40 -17.26
N GLN A 112 9.77 -4.88 -17.63
CA GLN A 112 9.92 -3.90 -18.72
C GLN A 112 9.42 -4.42 -20.08
N THR A 113 9.53 -5.71 -20.33
CA THR A 113 9.10 -6.35 -21.58
C THR A 113 7.75 -7.07 -21.46
N HIS A 114 7.14 -7.04 -20.26
CA HIS A 114 5.88 -7.72 -20.01
C HIS A 114 4.71 -7.12 -20.81
N PRO A 115 3.81 -7.94 -21.39
CA PRO A 115 2.70 -7.44 -22.21
C PRO A 115 1.82 -6.38 -21.51
N LYS A 116 1.57 -6.51 -20.21
CA LYS A 116 0.82 -5.49 -19.44
C LYS A 116 1.57 -4.16 -19.32
N HIS A 117 2.92 -4.18 -19.22
CA HIS A 117 3.71 -2.95 -19.21
C HIS A 117 3.67 -2.27 -20.57
N LEU A 118 3.87 -3.02 -21.65
CA LEU A 118 3.79 -2.49 -23.02
C LEU A 118 2.40 -1.92 -23.31
N LYS A 119 1.35 -2.62 -22.85
CA LYS A 119 -0.03 -2.12 -22.97
C LYS A 119 -0.26 -0.85 -22.17
N PHE A 120 0.28 -0.73 -20.95
CA PHE A 120 0.20 0.51 -20.16
C PHE A 120 0.81 1.68 -20.91
N ILE A 121 1.98 1.50 -21.54
CA ILE A 121 2.61 2.53 -22.36
C ILE A 121 1.72 2.87 -23.56
N GLU A 122 1.24 1.87 -24.31
CA GLU A 122 0.35 2.07 -25.46
C GLU A 122 -0.91 2.85 -25.06
N ASP A 123 -1.55 2.47 -23.96
CA ASP A 123 -2.81 3.06 -23.50
C ASP A 123 -2.65 4.47 -22.92
N CYS A 124 -1.45 4.86 -22.46
CA CYS A 124 -1.31 6.06 -21.64
C CYS A 124 -0.22 7.06 -22.10
N GLN A 125 0.68 6.69 -23.03
CA GLN A 125 1.81 7.56 -23.40
C GLN A 125 1.41 8.93 -23.96
N ASP A 126 0.21 9.07 -24.48
CA ASP A 126 -0.34 10.34 -24.97
C ASP A 126 -0.84 11.26 -23.84
N LEU A 127 -0.99 10.74 -22.59
CA LEU A 127 -1.54 11.47 -21.47
C LEU A 127 -0.52 12.34 -20.75
N TRP A 128 0.77 11.97 -20.78
CA TRP A 128 1.83 12.70 -20.08
C TRP A 128 2.79 13.38 -21.06
N ASP A 129 3.46 14.41 -20.58
CA ASP A 129 4.55 15.12 -21.29
C ASP A 129 5.90 14.92 -20.58
N LYS A 130 5.89 14.43 -19.35
CA LYS A 130 7.10 14.11 -18.59
C LYS A 130 6.93 12.84 -17.77
N VAL A 131 7.95 11.98 -17.79
CA VAL A 131 8.11 10.83 -16.91
C VAL A 131 9.52 10.89 -16.31
N LEU A 132 9.63 10.57 -15.03
CA LEU A 132 10.91 10.47 -14.33
C LEU A 132 10.96 9.17 -13.54
N VAL A 133 12.06 8.46 -13.63
CA VAL A 133 12.27 7.17 -12.97
C VAL A 133 13.43 7.27 -12.00
N TYR A 134 13.24 6.70 -10.81
CA TYR A 134 14.30 6.44 -9.84
C TYR A 134 14.35 4.95 -9.53
N ASP A 135 15.48 4.32 -9.87
CA ASP A 135 15.79 2.94 -9.52
C ASP A 135 16.79 2.93 -8.38
N SER A 136 16.58 2.08 -7.41
CA SER A 136 17.48 1.92 -6.29
C SER A 136 17.55 0.47 -5.80
N VAL A 137 18.70 0.13 -5.21
CA VAL A 137 18.93 -1.13 -4.51
C VAL A 137 19.46 -0.84 -3.10
N SER A 138 19.31 -1.81 -2.22
CA SER A 138 19.83 -1.68 -0.84
C SER A 138 21.35 -1.55 -0.82
N ILE A 139 21.86 -0.78 0.12
CA ILE A 139 23.29 -0.64 0.43
C ILE A 139 23.77 -1.74 1.36
#